data_ad1be84a15df98ff5c4462b0f70006e9
#
_entry.id   ad1be84a15df98ff5c4462b0f70006e9
#
_cell.length_a   1.000
_cell.length_b   1.000
_cell.length_c   1.000
_cell.angle_alpha   90.00
_cell.angle_beta   90.00
_cell.angle_gamma   90.00
#
_symmetry.space_group_name_H-M   'P 1'
#
loop_
_entity.id
_entity.type
_entity.pdbx_description
1 polymer ?
#
loop_
_entity_poly.entity_id
_entity_poly.type
_entity_poly.pdbx_seq_one_letter_code
_entity_poly.pdbx_strand_id
1 'polypeptide(L)'
;MKRALLKLSGEALAGEKKTGFDEPTVTAVAHQVKEIVDSGVQAGIVIGGGNFWRGRTSETIDRTKADQIGMLATVMNCIYVSEIFRSIGMETEIYTPFQCAAFTELFSKDKALAALKAGKVVFFAGGIGHPYFSTDMGTVLRAVEIEADMILSARAVDGVYDADPKLHKDAKKYDTIPIKEVVEQQLGVMDLAAAVLCMENKMPMTIFGLNEENSIINTVKGKSNGTVITV
;
A
#
# COMPACT_ATOMS: atom_id res chain seq x y z
N MET A 1 10.09 -14.65 -4.29
CA MET A 1 9.28 -13.97 -3.26
C MET A 1 8.14 -14.90 -2.89
N LYS A 2 7.96 -15.18 -1.59
CA LYS A 2 6.88 -16.04 -1.07
C LYS A 2 5.68 -15.22 -0.62
N ARG A 3 5.92 -14.10 0.03
CA ARG A 3 4.88 -13.21 0.59
C ARG A 3 5.23 -11.75 0.33
N ALA A 4 4.29 -11.00 -0.25
CA ALA A 4 4.41 -9.57 -0.49
C ALA A 4 3.34 -8.79 0.28
N LEU A 5 3.70 -7.59 0.73
CA LEU A 5 2.71 -6.59 1.11
C LEU A 5 2.64 -5.54 0.01
N LEU A 6 1.52 -5.49 -0.69
CA LEU A 6 1.23 -4.50 -1.72
C LEU A 6 0.56 -3.27 -1.10
N LYS A 7 1.18 -2.10 -1.25
CA LYS A 7 0.56 -0.83 -0.88
C LYS A 7 0.05 -0.14 -2.13
N LEU A 8 -1.25 0.11 -2.17
CA LEU A 8 -1.93 0.82 -3.26
C LEU A 8 -2.27 2.26 -2.85
N SER A 9 -2.00 3.21 -3.71
CA SER A 9 -2.50 4.58 -3.52
C SER A 9 -3.99 4.63 -3.83
N GLY A 10 -4.82 5.09 -2.88
CA GLY A 10 -6.24 5.32 -3.15
C GLY A 10 -6.47 6.29 -4.32
N GLU A 11 -5.61 7.31 -4.46
CA GLU A 11 -5.67 8.25 -5.57
C GLU A 11 -5.39 7.58 -6.92
N ALA A 12 -4.45 6.63 -6.97
CA ALA A 12 -4.18 5.87 -8.19
C ALA A 12 -5.38 4.99 -8.56
N LEU A 13 -6.12 4.45 -7.58
CA LEU A 13 -7.34 3.68 -7.81
C LEU A 13 -8.55 4.53 -8.23
N ALA A 14 -8.51 5.84 -8.00
CA ALA A 14 -9.53 6.78 -8.48
C ALA A 14 -9.35 7.16 -9.96
N GLY A 15 -8.20 6.85 -10.55
CA GLY A 15 -7.90 7.18 -11.95
C GLY A 15 -8.07 8.68 -12.25
N GLU A 16 -8.59 8.99 -13.42
CA GLU A 16 -8.85 10.37 -13.84
C GLU A 16 -9.95 11.08 -13.04
N LYS A 17 -10.83 10.32 -12.37
CA LYS A 17 -11.91 10.89 -11.53
C LYS A 17 -11.39 11.64 -10.31
N LYS A 18 -10.15 11.34 -9.87
CA LYS A 18 -9.47 11.92 -8.69
C LYS A 18 -10.16 11.64 -7.34
N THR A 19 -11.39 11.17 -7.33
CA THR A 19 -12.17 10.80 -6.13
C THR A 19 -12.96 9.52 -6.40
N GLY A 20 -13.27 8.78 -5.34
CA GLY A 20 -13.97 7.50 -5.44
C GLY A 20 -13.11 6.42 -6.09
N PHE A 21 -13.70 5.65 -6.98
CA PHE A 21 -13.05 4.52 -7.67
C PHE A 21 -13.20 4.64 -9.18
N ASP A 22 -12.15 4.23 -9.87
CA ASP A 22 -12.18 3.91 -11.28
C ASP A 22 -12.22 2.39 -11.44
N GLU A 23 -13.40 1.83 -11.72
CA GLU A 23 -13.61 0.38 -11.76
C GLU A 23 -12.67 -0.34 -12.74
N PRO A 24 -12.43 0.18 -13.98
CA PRO A 24 -11.46 -0.43 -14.87
C PRO A 24 -10.06 -0.53 -14.26
N THR A 25 -9.58 0.52 -13.59
CA THR A 25 -8.28 0.53 -12.90
C THR A 25 -8.24 -0.50 -11.77
N VAL A 26 -9.27 -0.56 -10.93
CA VAL A 26 -9.35 -1.55 -9.84
C VAL A 26 -9.39 -2.97 -10.38
N THR A 27 -10.16 -3.21 -11.46
CA THR A 27 -10.25 -4.52 -12.11
C THR A 27 -8.90 -4.94 -12.71
N ALA A 28 -8.17 -4.03 -13.36
CA ALA A 28 -6.83 -4.30 -13.87
C ALA A 28 -5.84 -4.68 -12.75
N VAL A 29 -5.90 -3.99 -11.62
CA VAL A 29 -5.12 -4.35 -10.42
C VAL A 29 -5.50 -5.73 -9.91
N ALA A 30 -6.81 -6.03 -9.84
CA ALA A 30 -7.30 -7.32 -9.37
C ALA A 30 -6.79 -8.49 -10.24
N HIS A 31 -6.78 -8.33 -11.57
CA HIS A 31 -6.22 -9.35 -12.47
C HIS A 31 -4.71 -9.55 -12.27
N GLN A 32 -3.94 -8.49 -12.07
CA GLN A 32 -2.51 -8.61 -11.80
C GLN A 32 -2.25 -9.31 -10.47
N VAL A 33 -3.02 -8.96 -9.41
CA VAL A 33 -2.89 -9.64 -8.10
C VAL A 33 -3.30 -11.10 -8.22
N LYS A 34 -4.35 -11.41 -8.99
CA LYS A 34 -4.74 -12.80 -9.24
C LYS A 34 -3.61 -13.61 -9.87
N GLU A 35 -2.92 -13.07 -10.90
CA GLU A 35 -1.80 -13.76 -11.54
C GLU A 35 -0.67 -14.06 -10.55
N ILE A 36 -0.30 -13.11 -9.69
CA ILE A 36 0.77 -13.35 -8.70
C ILE A 36 0.34 -14.36 -7.63
N VAL A 37 -0.92 -14.34 -7.19
CA VAL A 37 -1.46 -15.32 -6.23
C VAL A 37 -1.54 -16.71 -6.84
N ASP A 38 -2.02 -16.83 -8.07
CA ASP A 38 -2.07 -18.10 -8.82
C ASP A 38 -0.65 -18.68 -9.05
N SER A 39 0.39 -17.82 -9.09
CA SER A 39 1.79 -18.24 -9.14
C SER A 39 2.37 -18.68 -7.79
N GLY A 40 1.59 -18.63 -6.71
CA GLY A 40 1.96 -19.07 -5.36
C GLY A 40 2.47 -17.96 -4.43
N VAL A 41 2.38 -16.68 -4.82
CA VAL A 41 2.73 -15.55 -3.96
C VAL A 41 1.58 -15.22 -3.03
N GLN A 42 1.84 -15.17 -1.72
CA GLN A 42 0.88 -14.72 -0.72
C GLN A 42 0.80 -13.19 -0.73
N ALA A 43 -0.39 -12.63 -0.90
CA ALA A 43 -0.59 -11.20 -1.05
C ALA A 43 -1.36 -10.57 0.13
N GLY A 44 -0.66 -9.71 0.90
CA GLY A 44 -1.29 -8.73 1.79
C GLY A 44 -1.45 -7.39 1.06
N ILE A 45 -2.52 -6.65 1.32
CA ILE A 45 -2.81 -5.38 0.65
C ILE A 45 -3.16 -4.30 1.68
N VAL A 46 -2.55 -3.13 1.53
CA VAL A 46 -2.91 -1.89 2.22
C VAL A 46 -3.31 -0.84 1.18
N ILE A 47 -4.41 -0.13 1.42
CA ILE A 47 -4.90 0.92 0.51
C ILE A 47 -4.97 2.24 1.25
N GLY A 48 -4.37 3.30 0.69
CA GLY A 48 -4.48 4.65 1.22
C GLY A 48 -5.89 5.24 1.04
N GLY A 49 -6.28 6.19 1.91
CA GLY A 49 -7.60 6.84 1.88
C GLY A 49 -7.68 8.11 1.03
N GLY A 50 -6.62 8.46 0.30
CA GLY A 50 -6.47 9.78 -0.35
C GLY A 50 -7.46 10.10 -1.47
N ASN A 51 -8.18 9.09 -1.99
CA ASN A 51 -9.28 9.27 -2.95
C ASN A 51 -10.57 9.79 -2.31
N PHE A 52 -10.71 9.75 -1.00
CA PHE A 52 -11.86 10.26 -0.27
C PHE A 52 -11.49 11.37 0.70
N TRP A 53 -10.35 11.26 1.38
CA TRP A 53 -10.00 12.16 2.46
C TRP A 53 -8.51 12.35 2.66
N ARG A 54 -8.09 13.62 2.81
CA ARG A 54 -6.72 14.02 3.15
C ARG A 54 -6.71 14.75 4.48
N GLY A 55 -6.61 14.02 5.58
CA GLY A 55 -6.68 14.59 6.94
C GLY A 55 -5.62 15.64 7.24
N ARG A 56 -4.40 15.49 6.70
CA ARG A 56 -3.27 16.42 6.94
C ARG A 56 -3.51 17.84 6.41
N THR A 57 -4.42 18.02 5.46
CA THR A 57 -4.71 19.32 4.81
C THR A 57 -6.01 19.94 5.32
N SER A 58 -6.67 19.34 6.30
CA SER A 58 -7.88 19.92 6.91
C SER A 58 -7.48 20.97 7.93
N GLU A 59 -7.86 22.22 7.67
CA GLU A 59 -7.66 23.36 8.59
C GLU A 59 -8.88 23.59 9.50
N THR A 60 -9.99 22.93 9.23
CA THR A 60 -11.30 23.25 9.86
C THR A 60 -11.71 22.29 10.97
N ILE A 61 -11.10 21.11 11.07
CA ILE A 61 -11.43 20.11 12.08
C ILE A 61 -10.19 19.64 12.82
N ASP A 62 -10.43 19.17 14.04
CA ASP A 62 -9.36 18.56 14.87
C ASP A 62 -8.59 17.48 14.12
N ARG A 63 -7.28 17.48 14.25
CA ARG A 63 -6.39 16.54 13.56
C ARG A 63 -6.72 15.07 13.85
N THR A 64 -7.06 14.76 15.12
CA THR A 64 -7.46 13.41 15.51
C THR A 64 -8.70 12.95 14.77
N LYS A 65 -9.70 13.84 14.63
CA LYS A 65 -10.93 13.55 13.89
C LYS A 65 -10.67 13.40 12.39
N ALA A 66 -9.82 14.26 11.83
CA ALA A 66 -9.42 14.17 10.44
C ALA A 66 -8.72 12.84 10.12
N ASP A 67 -7.83 12.38 10.99
CA ASP A 67 -7.14 11.10 10.83
C ASP A 67 -8.10 9.91 11.00
N GLN A 68 -9.08 10.00 11.94
CA GLN A 68 -10.13 8.97 12.08
C GLN A 68 -10.99 8.84 10.81
N ILE A 69 -11.36 9.95 10.18
CA ILE A 69 -12.06 9.93 8.87
C ILE A 69 -11.18 9.25 7.82
N GLY A 70 -9.89 9.57 7.78
CA GLY A 70 -8.94 8.92 6.87
C GLY A 70 -8.83 7.42 7.09
N MET A 71 -8.85 6.94 8.34
CA MET A 71 -8.89 5.51 8.66
C MET A 71 -10.14 4.85 8.09
N LEU A 72 -11.32 5.46 8.27
CA LEU A 72 -12.58 4.95 7.71
C LEU A 72 -12.57 4.96 6.17
N ALA A 73 -11.96 5.96 5.54
CA ALA A 73 -11.77 5.99 4.10
C ALA A 73 -10.99 4.76 3.59
N THR A 74 -9.97 4.32 4.32
CA THR A 74 -9.25 3.08 3.96
C THR A 74 -10.11 1.84 4.13
N VAL A 75 -11.03 1.81 5.09
CA VAL A 75 -11.99 0.69 5.26
C VAL A 75 -12.93 0.61 4.06
N MET A 76 -13.51 1.75 3.63
CA MET A 76 -14.34 1.80 2.42
C MET A 76 -13.58 1.29 1.20
N ASN A 77 -12.32 1.71 1.03
CA ASN A 77 -11.47 1.26 -0.08
C ASN A 77 -11.26 -0.25 -0.05
N CYS A 78 -10.94 -0.82 1.10
CA CYS A 78 -10.71 -2.26 1.22
C CYS A 78 -11.99 -3.07 0.97
N ILE A 79 -13.16 -2.61 1.42
CA ILE A 79 -14.43 -3.28 1.15
C ILE A 79 -14.70 -3.31 -0.35
N TYR A 80 -14.59 -2.17 -1.04
CA TYR A 80 -14.86 -2.08 -2.48
C TYR A 80 -13.88 -2.94 -3.30
N VAL A 81 -12.58 -2.77 -3.07
CA VAL A 81 -11.55 -3.50 -3.82
C VAL A 81 -11.62 -5.00 -3.55
N SER A 82 -11.86 -5.40 -2.31
CA SER A 82 -12.07 -6.81 -1.94
C SER A 82 -13.22 -7.44 -2.70
N GLU A 83 -14.34 -6.72 -2.91
CA GLU A 83 -15.49 -7.23 -3.65
C GLU A 83 -15.19 -7.39 -5.15
N ILE A 84 -14.45 -6.45 -5.76
CA ILE A 84 -13.95 -6.62 -7.14
C ILE A 84 -13.04 -7.86 -7.25
N PHE A 85 -12.18 -8.11 -6.24
CA PHE A 85 -11.34 -9.31 -6.22
C PHE A 85 -12.17 -10.60 -6.13
N ARG A 86 -13.21 -10.59 -5.29
CA ARG A 86 -14.15 -11.73 -5.17
C ARG A 86 -14.91 -12.00 -6.46
N SER A 87 -15.31 -10.94 -7.19
CA SER A 87 -16.05 -11.08 -8.45
C SER A 87 -15.26 -11.79 -9.55
N ILE A 88 -13.92 -11.82 -9.46
CA ILE A 88 -13.04 -12.54 -10.38
C ILE A 88 -12.49 -13.86 -9.79
N GLY A 89 -13.13 -14.35 -8.72
CA GLY A 89 -12.89 -15.67 -8.14
C GLY A 89 -11.75 -15.76 -7.14
N MET A 90 -11.31 -14.65 -6.54
CA MET A 90 -10.37 -14.69 -5.41
C MET A 90 -11.11 -14.73 -4.07
N GLU A 91 -10.58 -15.47 -3.10
CA GLU A 91 -11.02 -15.36 -1.71
C GLU A 91 -10.27 -14.22 -1.01
N THR A 92 -10.98 -13.45 -0.18
CA THR A 92 -10.43 -12.28 0.50
C THR A 92 -10.83 -12.22 1.97
N GLU A 93 -9.98 -11.64 2.81
CA GLU A 93 -10.32 -11.23 4.18
C GLU A 93 -9.87 -9.79 4.43
N ILE A 94 -10.61 -9.05 5.29
CA ILE A 94 -10.31 -7.67 5.64
C ILE A 94 -10.11 -7.58 7.15
N TYR A 95 -8.94 -7.09 7.56
CA TYR A 95 -8.60 -6.87 8.97
C TYR A 95 -8.46 -5.39 9.30
N THR A 96 -8.97 -4.99 10.46
CA THR A 96 -8.83 -3.64 11.02
C THR A 96 -8.27 -3.70 12.44
N PRO A 97 -7.53 -2.67 12.90
CA PRO A 97 -7.01 -2.61 14.27
C PRO A 97 -8.08 -2.23 15.31
N PHE A 98 -9.30 -1.94 14.88
CA PHE A 98 -10.47 -1.62 15.71
C PHE A 98 -11.70 -2.35 15.17
N GLN A 99 -12.71 -2.50 16.00
CA GLN A 99 -13.97 -3.14 15.60
C GLN A 99 -14.74 -2.25 14.60
N CYS A 100 -15.11 -2.83 13.47
CA CYS A 100 -15.92 -2.20 12.43
C CYS A 100 -17.16 -3.05 12.13
N ALA A 101 -17.94 -3.32 13.18
CA ALA A 101 -19.13 -4.18 13.17
C ALA A 101 -18.84 -5.54 12.46
N ALA A 102 -19.73 -5.96 11.56
CA ALA A 102 -19.60 -7.19 10.78
C ALA A 102 -18.89 -6.99 9.42
N PHE A 103 -18.32 -5.80 9.17
CA PHE A 103 -17.71 -5.49 7.88
C PHE A 103 -16.28 -6.00 7.76
N THR A 104 -15.57 -6.10 8.88
CA THR A 104 -14.16 -6.51 8.94
C THR A 104 -13.90 -7.36 10.18
N GLU A 105 -12.84 -8.15 10.15
CA GLU A 105 -12.33 -8.85 11.32
C GLU A 105 -11.34 -7.99 12.10
N LEU A 106 -11.30 -8.18 13.42
CA LEU A 106 -10.25 -7.57 14.23
C LEU A 106 -8.90 -8.22 13.90
N PHE A 107 -7.88 -7.39 13.66
CA PHE A 107 -6.56 -7.87 13.28
C PHE A 107 -5.96 -8.83 14.32
N SER A 108 -5.48 -9.94 13.82
CA SER A 108 -4.64 -10.90 14.54
C SER A 108 -3.60 -11.41 13.57
N LYS A 109 -2.31 -11.39 13.97
CA LYS A 109 -1.21 -11.94 13.17
C LYS A 109 -1.49 -13.39 12.76
N ASP A 110 -1.92 -14.22 13.71
CA ASP A 110 -2.14 -15.65 13.46
C ASP A 110 -3.27 -15.88 12.46
N LYS A 111 -4.38 -15.16 12.58
CA LYS A 111 -5.49 -15.23 11.61
C LYS A 111 -5.05 -14.77 10.22
N ALA A 112 -4.34 -13.63 10.13
CA ALA A 112 -3.84 -13.11 8.86
C ALA A 112 -2.87 -14.09 8.18
N LEU A 113 -1.95 -14.68 8.94
CA LEU A 113 -1.03 -15.70 8.42
C LEU A 113 -1.75 -16.97 7.97
N ALA A 114 -2.79 -17.39 8.69
CA ALA A 114 -3.61 -18.55 8.30
C ALA A 114 -4.35 -18.28 6.99
N ALA A 115 -4.96 -17.10 6.84
CA ALA A 115 -5.65 -16.69 5.61
C ALA A 115 -4.69 -16.64 4.41
N LEU A 116 -3.51 -16.00 4.57
CA LEU A 116 -2.47 -15.96 3.54
C LEU A 116 -1.99 -17.35 3.12
N LYS A 117 -1.79 -18.26 4.08
CA LYS A 117 -1.40 -19.65 3.81
C LYS A 117 -2.51 -20.45 3.09
N ALA A 118 -3.77 -20.08 3.32
CA ALA A 118 -4.92 -20.68 2.61
C ALA A 118 -5.11 -20.12 1.18
N GLY A 119 -4.23 -19.21 0.72
CA GLY A 119 -4.31 -18.60 -0.61
C GLY A 119 -5.26 -17.41 -0.71
N LYS A 120 -5.80 -16.94 0.40
CA LYS A 120 -6.65 -15.73 0.41
C LYS A 120 -5.81 -14.47 0.27
N VAL A 121 -6.36 -13.46 -0.37
CA VAL A 121 -5.82 -12.09 -0.36
C VAL A 121 -6.28 -11.39 0.92
N VAL A 122 -5.34 -10.86 1.69
CA VAL A 122 -5.61 -10.24 2.98
C VAL A 122 -5.48 -8.74 2.88
N PHE A 123 -6.58 -8.02 3.12
CA PHE A 123 -6.60 -6.56 3.18
C PHE A 123 -6.42 -6.06 4.61
N PHE A 124 -5.57 -5.05 4.78
CA PHE A 124 -5.37 -4.37 6.06
C PHE A 124 -5.86 -2.93 5.95
N ALA A 125 -6.95 -2.61 6.62
CA ALA A 125 -7.60 -1.31 6.62
C ALA A 125 -7.47 -0.62 7.99
N GLY A 126 -7.76 0.68 8.06
CA GLY A 126 -7.73 1.44 9.32
C GLY A 126 -6.33 1.83 9.80
N GLY A 127 -5.30 1.69 8.96
CA GLY A 127 -3.92 2.01 9.33
C GLY A 127 -3.42 1.20 10.53
N ILE A 128 -2.80 1.88 11.50
CA ILE A 128 -2.41 1.26 12.80
C ILE A 128 -3.47 1.41 13.89
N GLY A 129 -4.60 2.07 13.59
CA GLY A 129 -5.69 2.31 14.55
C GLY A 129 -5.53 3.56 15.41
N HIS A 130 -4.48 4.34 15.20
CA HIS A 130 -4.20 5.56 15.96
C HIS A 130 -4.01 6.77 15.04
N PRO A 131 -4.51 7.96 15.46
CA PRO A 131 -4.23 9.22 14.79
C PRO A 131 -2.72 9.51 14.73
N TYR A 132 -2.34 10.48 13.92
CA TYR A 132 -0.96 10.96 13.68
C TYR A 132 -0.05 10.00 12.90
N PHE A 133 -0.45 8.77 12.66
CA PHE A 133 0.31 7.82 11.85
C PHE A 133 -0.25 7.74 10.42
N SER A 134 0.65 7.65 9.47
CA SER A 134 0.29 7.55 8.05
C SER A 134 -0.08 6.12 7.62
N THR A 135 -0.61 6.01 6.41
CA THR A 135 -0.79 4.70 5.76
C THR A 135 0.55 4.01 5.50
N ASP A 136 1.64 4.78 5.26
CA ASP A 136 2.98 4.20 5.07
C ASP A 136 3.45 3.50 6.35
N MET A 137 3.22 4.11 7.54
CA MET A 137 3.50 3.47 8.83
C MET A 137 2.71 2.17 9.01
N GLY A 138 1.40 2.20 8.70
CA GLY A 138 0.56 1.00 8.73
C GLY A 138 1.05 -0.08 7.76
N THR A 139 1.53 0.31 6.59
CA THR A 139 2.10 -0.59 5.58
C THR A 139 3.33 -1.33 6.13
N VAL A 140 4.30 -0.59 6.67
CA VAL A 140 5.53 -1.20 7.21
C VAL A 140 5.22 -2.11 8.40
N LEU A 141 4.38 -1.64 9.34
CA LEU A 141 3.99 -2.45 10.49
C LEU A 141 3.35 -3.78 10.06
N ARG A 142 2.38 -3.73 9.15
CA ARG A 142 1.72 -4.96 8.67
C ARG A 142 2.68 -5.87 7.90
N ALA A 143 3.60 -5.30 7.11
CA ALA A 143 4.62 -6.09 6.42
C ALA A 143 5.50 -6.89 7.40
N VAL A 144 5.95 -6.25 8.46
CA VAL A 144 6.75 -6.90 9.51
C VAL A 144 5.94 -7.96 10.24
N GLU A 145 4.71 -7.64 10.66
CA GLU A 145 3.85 -8.57 11.42
C GLU A 145 3.48 -9.82 10.63
N ILE A 146 3.21 -9.69 9.33
CA ILE A 146 2.89 -10.84 8.48
C ILE A 146 4.14 -11.53 7.91
N GLU A 147 5.34 -11.10 8.29
CA GLU A 147 6.59 -11.66 7.80
C GLU A 147 6.68 -11.61 6.26
N ALA A 148 6.39 -10.45 5.68
CA ALA A 148 6.51 -10.23 4.25
C ALA A 148 7.99 -10.21 3.82
N ASP A 149 8.29 -10.74 2.65
CA ASP A 149 9.64 -10.69 2.08
C ASP A 149 9.98 -9.29 1.56
N MET A 150 8.96 -8.51 1.14
CA MET A 150 9.12 -7.18 0.55
C MET A 150 7.81 -6.40 0.57
N ILE A 151 7.92 -5.07 0.65
CA ILE A 151 6.83 -4.14 0.39
C ILE A 151 6.87 -3.73 -1.08
N LEU A 152 5.73 -3.85 -1.77
CA LEU A 152 5.50 -3.39 -3.14
C LEU A 152 4.65 -2.13 -3.09
N SER A 153 5.25 -0.94 -3.22
CA SER A 153 4.56 0.35 -3.11
C SER A 153 4.20 0.91 -4.48
N ALA A 154 2.96 0.65 -4.91
CA ALA A 154 2.41 1.15 -6.17
C ALA A 154 1.87 2.58 -5.99
N ARG A 155 2.40 3.51 -6.76
CA ARG A 155 2.14 4.96 -6.64
C ARG A 155 1.80 5.60 -7.99
N ALA A 156 1.43 6.89 -7.96
CA ALA A 156 1.28 7.69 -9.17
C ALA A 156 2.63 8.09 -9.79
N VAL A 157 3.70 8.15 -8.97
CA VAL A 157 5.08 8.39 -9.41
C VAL A 157 5.81 7.05 -9.47
N ASP A 158 6.59 6.84 -10.51
CA ASP A 158 7.17 5.55 -10.89
C ASP A 158 8.46 5.19 -10.13
N GLY A 159 8.90 5.96 -9.15
CA GLY A 159 10.10 5.67 -8.37
C GLY A 159 10.47 6.77 -7.39
N VAL A 160 11.69 6.71 -6.88
CA VAL A 160 12.34 7.71 -6.04
C VAL A 160 13.24 8.59 -6.91
N TYR A 161 13.15 9.89 -6.70
CA TYR A 161 13.93 10.89 -7.42
C TYR A 161 14.75 11.76 -6.45
N ASP A 162 15.83 12.34 -6.92
CA ASP A 162 16.66 13.30 -6.17
C ASP A 162 15.97 14.65 -5.93
N ALA A 163 14.92 14.96 -6.71
CA ALA A 163 14.04 16.11 -6.55
C ALA A 163 12.62 15.76 -7.04
N ASP A 164 11.63 16.60 -6.75
CA ASP A 164 10.26 16.38 -7.25
C ASP A 164 10.22 16.50 -8.79
N PRO A 165 9.96 15.40 -9.53
CA PRO A 165 9.96 15.41 -11.00
C PRO A 165 8.85 16.27 -11.61
N LYS A 166 7.84 16.66 -10.83
CA LYS A 166 6.80 17.61 -11.29
C LYS A 166 7.29 19.05 -11.29
N LEU A 167 8.22 19.37 -10.41
CA LEU A 167 8.80 20.72 -10.26
C LEU A 167 10.14 20.83 -10.99
N HIS A 168 10.92 19.75 -11.06
CA HIS A 168 12.26 19.70 -11.61
C HIS A 168 12.31 18.69 -12.76
N LYS A 169 12.33 19.18 -14.00
CA LYS A 169 12.34 18.31 -15.20
C LYS A 169 13.64 17.53 -15.38
N ASP A 170 14.70 17.93 -14.71
CA ASP A 170 16.03 17.33 -14.69
C ASP A 170 16.23 16.37 -13.50
N ALA A 171 15.17 16.16 -12.68
CA ALA A 171 15.21 15.21 -11.57
C ALA A 171 15.57 13.81 -12.05
N LYS A 172 16.52 13.19 -11.36
CA LYS A 172 17.05 11.86 -11.70
C LYS A 172 16.40 10.81 -10.81
N LYS A 173 15.89 9.77 -11.45
CA LYS A 173 15.35 8.59 -10.76
C LYS A 173 16.48 7.69 -10.28
N TYR A 174 16.36 7.16 -9.08
CA TYR A 174 17.22 6.11 -8.57
C TYR A 174 16.70 4.74 -9.02
N ASP A 175 17.57 3.89 -9.55
CA ASP A 175 17.26 2.47 -9.75
C ASP A 175 17.25 1.72 -8.40
N THR A 176 18.23 2.05 -7.56
CA THR A 176 18.37 1.50 -6.21
C THR A 176 18.88 2.59 -5.27
N ILE A 177 18.35 2.62 -4.04
CA ILE A 177 18.79 3.56 -3.00
C ILE A 177 18.72 2.88 -1.63
N PRO A 178 19.75 3.02 -0.76
CA PRO A 178 19.68 2.58 0.62
C PRO A 178 18.61 3.35 1.42
N ILE A 179 17.85 2.66 2.27
CA ILE A 179 16.84 3.31 3.15
C ILE A 179 17.46 4.41 4.03
N LYS A 180 18.71 4.24 4.44
CA LYS A 180 19.46 5.23 5.19
C LYS A 180 19.58 6.56 4.45
N GLU A 181 19.87 6.53 3.16
CA GLU A 181 19.93 7.74 2.32
C GLU A 181 18.56 8.38 2.15
N VAL A 182 17.48 7.59 2.03
CA VAL A 182 16.10 8.10 2.00
C VAL A 182 15.80 8.90 3.26
N VAL A 183 16.24 8.41 4.42
CA VAL A 183 16.07 9.08 5.72
C VAL A 183 16.94 10.33 5.81
N GLU A 184 18.25 10.24 5.50
CA GLU A 184 19.21 11.34 5.63
C GLU A 184 18.89 12.50 4.68
N GLN A 185 18.50 12.21 3.45
CA GLN A 185 18.15 13.21 2.45
C GLN A 185 16.69 13.68 2.55
N GLN A 186 15.90 13.11 3.48
CA GLN A 186 14.47 13.40 3.66
C GLN A 186 13.68 13.34 2.35
N LEU A 187 14.01 12.37 1.51
CA LEU A 187 13.28 12.16 0.25
C LEU A 187 11.82 11.83 0.57
N GLY A 188 10.89 12.61 0.01
CA GLY A 188 9.46 12.59 0.35
C GLY A 188 8.68 11.33 -0.07
N VAL A 189 9.36 10.18 -0.14
CA VAL A 189 8.80 8.91 -0.61
C VAL A 189 7.94 8.20 0.42
N MET A 190 8.18 8.44 1.70
CA MET A 190 7.37 7.97 2.84
C MET A 190 7.60 8.88 4.05
N ASP A 191 6.77 8.76 5.08
CA ASP A 191 7.04 9.48 6.32
C ASP A 191 8.27 8.90 7.05
N LEU A 192 8.95 9.78 7.80
CA LEU A 192 10.19 9.44 8.47
C LEU A 192 10.04 8.27 9.45
N ALA A 193 8.93 8.22 10.20
CA ALA A 193 8.70 7.15 11.18
C ALA A 193 8.55 5.79 10.49
N ALA A 194 7.87 5.75 9.34
CA ALA A 194 7.76 4.54 8.52
C ALA A 194 9.13 4.12 7.96
N ALA A 195 9.95 5.08 7.50
CA ALA A 195 11.28 4.79 6.98
C ALA A 195 12.22 4.21 8.07
N VAL A 196 12.17 4.78 9.28
CA VAL A 196 12.95 4.27 10.42
C VAL A 196 12.50 2.85 10.79
N LEU A 197 11.19 2.59 10.88
CA LEU A 197 10.67 1.25 11.16
C LEU A 197 11.10 0.23 10.09
N CYS A 198 11.09 0.64 8.82
CA CYS A 198 11.55 -0.15 7.69
C CYS A 198 13.04 -0.53 7.84
N MET A 199 13.88 0.45 8.18
CA MET A 199 15.31 0.28 8.39
C MET A 199 15.61 -0.66 9.56
N GLU A 200 14.98 -0.45 10.72
CA GLU A 200 15.18 -1.26 11.93
C GLU A 200 14.80 -2.73 11.74
N ASN A 201 13.73 -2.99 10.96
CA ASN A 201 13.24 -4.34 10.70
C ASN A 201 13.79 -4.94 9.40
N LYS A 202 14.74 -4.28 8.75
CA LYS A 202 15.36 -4.72 7.49
C LYS A 202 14.31 -5.13 6.44
N MET A 203 13.27 -4.32 6.29
CA MET A 203 12.17 -4.57 5.36
C MET A 203 12.44 -3.89 4.01
N PRO A 204 12.81 -4.63 2.96
CA PRO A 204 13.05 -4.05 1.65
C PRO A 204 11.74 -3.59 1.00
N MET A 205 11.85 -2.59 0.12
CA MET A 205 10.71 -2.02 -0.58
C MET A 205 11.04 -1.75 -2.04
N THR A 206 10.06 -1.94 -2.93
CA THR A 206 10.12 -1.42 -4.29
C THR A 206 9.01 -0.40 -4.48
N ILE A 207 9.36 0.80 -4.97
CA ILE A 207 8.41 1.86 -5.34
C ILE A 207 8.30 1.88 -6.86
N PHE A 208 7.08 1.82 -7.39
CA PHE A 208 6.83 1.77 -8.84
C PHE A 208 5.50 2.44 -9.22
N GLY A 209 5.37 2.78 -10.50
CA GLY A 209 4.14 3.35 -11.06
C GLY A 209 3.03 2.32 -11.20
N LEU A 210 1.84 2.60 -10.65
CA LEU A 210 0.69 1.70 -10.77
C LEU A 210 0.16 1.63 -12.21
N ASN A 211 0.25 2.75 -12.94
CA ASN A 211 -0.35 2.89 -14.28
C ASN A 211 0.48 2.26 -15.41
N GLU A 212 1.66 1.75 -15.11
CA GLU A 212 2.45 1.00 -16.08
C GLU A 212 1.82 -0.38 -16.34
N GLU A 213 1.91 -0.84 -17.57
CA GLU A 213 1.35 -2.13 -17.96
C GLU A 213 2.01 -3.27 -17.16
N ASN A 214 1.19 -4.13 -16.57
CA ASN A 214 1.65 -5.27 -15.76
C ASN A 214 2.61 -4.88 -14.62
N SER A 215 2.48 -3.66 -14.09
CA SER A 215 3.40 -3.07 -13.13
C SER A 215 3.63 -3.94 -11.88
N ILE A 216 2.56 -4.52 -11.31
CA ILE A 216 2.61 -5.38 -10.12
C ILE A 216 3.32 -6.70 -10.47
N ILE A 217 2.93 -7.33 -11.57
CA ILE A 217 3.50 -8.59 -12.05
C ILE A 217 5.00 -8.43 -12.36
N ASN A 218 5.35 -7.36 -13.07
CA ASN A 218 6.74 -7.06 -13.42
C ASN A 218 7.59 -6.81 -12.17
N THR A 219 7.04 -6.12 -11.17
CA THR A 219 7.74 -5.88 -9.91
C THR A 219 7.98 -7.17 -9.13
N VAL A 220 7.00 -8.06 -9.03
CA VAL A 220 7.16 -9.38 -8.41
C VAL A 220 8.21 -10.23 -9.14
N LYS A 221 8.28 -10.13 -10.46
CA LYS A 221 9.26 -10.83 -11.31
C LYS A 221 10.65 -10.15 -11.34
N GLY A 222 10.87 -9.06 -10.58
CA GLY A 222 12.13 -8.31 -10.55
C GLY A 222 12.45 -7.55 -11.86
N LYS A 223 11.41 -7.21 -12.64
CA LYS A 223 11.52 -6.51 -13.94
C LYS A 223 10.90 -5.10 -13.88
N SER A 224 10.70 -4.55 -12.70
CA SER A 224 10.13 -3.21 -12.52
C SER A 224 11.10 -2.13 -13.00
N ASN A 225 10.56 -1.07 -13.60
CA ASN A 225 11.28 0.18 -13.84
C ASN A 225 11.31 1.09 -12.59
N GLY A 226 10.77 0.62 -11.47
CA GLY A 226 10.72 1.36 -10.21
C GLY A 226 12.06 1.46 -9.50
N THR A 227 12.04 2.03 -8.30
CA THR A 227 13.21 2.14 -7.42
C THR A 227 13.17 1.05 -6.35
N VAL A 228 14.26 0.31 -6.20
CA VAL A 228 14.46 -0.63 -5.09
C VAL A 228 15.08 0.10 -3.90
N ILE A 229 14.38 0.13 -2.77
CA ILE A 229 14.91 0.62 -1.50
C ILE A 229 15.49 -0.56 -0.74
N THR A 230 16.81 -0.54 -0.58
CA THR A 230 17.56 -1.59 0.15
C THR A 230 17.71 -1.25 1.63
N VAL A 231 17.93 -2.26 2.46
CA VAL A 231 18.07 -2.17 3.92
C VAL A 231 19.38 -2.75 4.40
#